data_e07cc872f780c7828927bba08309ba7c
#
_entry.id   e07cc872f780c7828927bba08309ba7c
#
_cell.length_a   1.000
_cell.length_b   1.000
_cell.length_c   1.000
_cell.angle_alpha   90.00
_cell.angle_beta   90.00
_cell.angle_gamma   90.00
#
_symmetry.space_group_name_H-M   'P 1'
#
loop_
_entity.id
_entity.type
_entity.pdbx_description
1 polymer ?
#
loop_
_entity_poly.entity_id
_entity_poly.type
_entity_poly.pdbx_seq_one_letter_code
_entity_poly.pdbx_strand_id
1 'polypeptide(L)'
;MRAGEASETARRVAAHRLTFDRVPVAYGDPAGDERLARDVAGSATVRSAESMVAYLAARTFFFDRAVVAALDRGVTQVVIAAAGYDGRALRYSKPGVRWFEVDHPDTQRYKRERL
;
A
#
# COMPACT_ATOMS: atom_id res chain seq x y z
N MET A 1 -13.06 14.00 1.95
CA MET A 1 -13.41 12.57 1.90
C MET A 1 -14.73 12.33 2.63
N ARG A 2 -15.64 11.66 2.03
CA ARG A 2 -16.88 11.24 2.70
C ARG A 2 -16.58 10.14 3.70
N ALA A 3 -17.25 10.15 4.85
CA ALA A 3 -17.14 9.08 5.82
C ALA A 3 -17.52 7.74 5.18
N GLY A 4 -16.69 6.72 5.34
CA GLY A 4 -16.93 5.38 4.81
C GLY A 4 -16.58 5.18 3.33
N GLU A 5 -16.05 6.21 2.65
CA GLU A 5 -15.61 6.10 1.25
C GLU A 5 -14.16 6.56 1.10
N ALA A 6 -13.44 5.88 0.21
CA ALA A 6 -12.10 6.31 -0.18
C ALA A 6 -12.19 7.58 -1.04
N SER A 7 -11.26 8.51 -0.87
CA SER A 7 -11.15 9.69 -1.73
C SER A 7 -10.82 9.25 -3.17
N GLU A 8 -11.16 10.10 -4.14
CA GLU A 8 -10.83 9.83 -5.53
C GLU A 8 -9.31 9.73 -5.75
N THR A 9 -8.56 10.60 -5.07
CA THR A 9 -7.08 10.55 -5.11
C THR A 9 -6.56 9.22 -4.60
N ALA A 10 -7.07 8.73 -3.46
CA ALA A 10 -6.67 7.44 -2.90
C ALA A 10 -7.00 6.29 -3.84
N ARG A 11 -8.15 6.33 -4.49
CA ARG A 11 -8.57 5.32 -5.48
C ARG A 11 -7.65 5.31 -6.70
N ARG A 12 -7.26 6.49 -7.20
CA ARG A 12 -6.31 6.60 -8.32
C ARG A 12 -4.94 6.05 -7.95
N VAL A 13 -4.45 6.39 -6.77
CA VAL A 13 -3.16 5.86 -6.29
C VAL A 13 -3.19 4.34 -6.19
N ALA A 14 -4.28 3.78 -5.65
CA ALA A 14 -4.45 2.33 -5.59
C ALA A 14 -4.45 1.69 -6.98
N ALA A 15 -5.14 2.30 -7.95
CA ALA A 15 -5.17 1.82 -9.33
C ALA A 15 -3.77 1.84 -9.97
N HIS A 16 -3.01 2.91 -9.75
CA HIS A 16 -1.63 3.01 -10.26
C HIS A 16 -0.72 1.95 -9.66
N ARG A 17 -0.85 1.67 -8.36
CA ARG A 17 -0.01 0.66 -7.69
C ARG A 17 -0.14 -0.72 -8.31
N LEU A 18 -1.29 -1.04 -8.87
CA LEU A 18 -1.51 -2.33 -9.56
C LEU A 18 -0.65 -2.48 -10.82
N THR A 19 -0.18 -1.38 -11.39
CA THR A 19 0.63 -1.38 -12.62
C THR A 19 2.11 -1.26 -12.37
N PHE A 20 2.54 -1.00 -11.14
CA PHE A 20 3.94 -0.73 -10.80
C PHE A 20 4.71 -2.01 -10.53
N ASP A 21 6.01 -1.97 -10.86
CA ASP A 21 6.92 -3.00 -10.41
C ASP A 21 7.09 -2.90 -8.89
N ARG A 22 7.04 -4.05 -8.25
CA ARG A 22 7.20 -4.16 -6.80
C ARG A 22 8.40 -5.04 -6.51
N VAL A 23 9.04 -4.81 -5.36
CA VAL A 23 10.18 -5.65 -4.94
C VAL A 23 9.63 -7.03 -4.54
N PRO A 24 10.06 -8.12 -5.21
CA PRO A 24 9.61 -9.46 -4.86
C PRO A 24 10.34 -9.99 -3.62
N VAL A 25 9.61 -10.76 -2.83
CA VAL A 25 10.17 -11.49 -1.68
C VAL A 25 9.58 -12.89 -1.64
N ALA A 26 10.24 -13.79 -0.89
CA ALA A 26 9.78 -15.16 -0.75
C ALA A 26 8.70 -15.35 0.34
N TYR A 27 8.44 -14.32 1.10
CA TYR A 27 7.44 -14.31 2.19
C TYR A 27 6.32 -13.34 1.86
N GLY A 28 5.34 -13.23 2.77
CA GLY A 28 4.27 -12.24 2.66
C GLY A 28 3.09 -12.68 1.81
N ASP A 29 2.22 -11.72 1.54
CA ASP A 29 0.97 -11.92 0.80
C ASP A 29 0.77 -10.83 -0.25
N PRO A 30 1.51 -10.89 -1.36
CA PRO A 30 1.34 -9.91 -2.44
C PRO A 30 -0.06 -9.95 -3.06
N ALA A 31 -0.69 -11.12 -3.12
CA ALA A 31 -2.05 -11.24 -3.64
C ALA A 31 -3.06 -10.49 -2.77
N GLY A 32 -2.88 -10.51 -1.44
CA GLY A 32 -3.70 -9.73 -0.51
C GLY A 32 -3.54 -8.23 -0.72
N ASP A 33 -2.32 -7.75 -0.91
CA ASP A 33 -2.05 -6.34 -1.24
C ASP A 33 -2.74 -5.94 -2.55
N GLU A 34 -2.60 -6.74 -3.58
CA GLU A 34 -3.24 -6.47 -4.88
C GLU A 34 -4.76 -6.49 -4.80
N ARG A 35 -5.33 -7.40 -4.03
CA ARG A 35 -6.77 -7.47 -3.81
C ARG A 35 -7.28 -6.21 -3.11
N LEU A 36 -6.58 -5.76 -2.06
CA LEU A 36 -6.90 -4.52 -1.38
C LEU A 36 -6.85 -3.34 -2.35
N ALA A 37 -5.80 -3.23 -3.15
CA ALA A 37 -5.65 -2.15 -4.12
C ALA A 37 -6.78 -2.17 -5.16
N ARG A 38 -7.16 -3.34 -5.66
CA ARG A 38 -8.30 -3.47 -6.59
C ARG A 38 -9.60 -3.03 -5.96
N ASP A 39 -9.86 -3.44 -4.71
CA ASP A 39 -11.09 -3.08 -4.01
C ASP A 39 -11.17 -1.57 -3.76
N VAL A 40 -10.05 -0.94 -3.39
CA VAL A 40 -10.00 0.51 -3.18
C VAL A 40 -10.11 1.26 -4.49
N ALA A 41 -9.41 0.80 -5.53
CA ALA A 41 -9.45 1.43 -6.85
C ALA A 41 -10.87 1.41 -7.46
N GLY A 42 -11.57 0.30 -7.29
CA GLY A 42 -12.91 0.13 -7.84
C GLY A 42 -12.92 0.38 -9.36
N SER A 43 -13.74 1.31 -9.81
CA SER A 43 -13.84 1.69 -11.22
C SER A 43 -13.04 2.95 -11.56
N ALA A 44 -12.10 3.38 -10.70
CA ALA A 44 -11.33 4.59 -10.96
C ALA A 44 -10.48 4.42 -12.23
N THR A 45 -10.52 5.45 -13.09
CA THR A 45 -9.70 5.48 -14.29
C THR A 45 -8.29 5.97 -13.95
N VAL A 46 -7.31 5.27 -14.51
CA VAL A 46 -5.89 5.62 -14.32
C VAL A 46 -5.54 6.70 -15.34
N ARG A 47 -5.80 7.97 -14.97
CA ARG A 47 -5.42 9.13 -15.79
C ARG A 47 -4.62 10.09 -14.94
N SER A 48 -3.33 10.15 -15.20
CA SER A 48 -2.42 11.09 -14.57
C SER A 48 -1.34 11.47 -15.57
N ALA A 49 -0.73 12.63 -15.35
CA ALA A 49 0.42 13.03 -16.14
C ALA A 49 1.54 11.97 -16.02
N GLU A 50 2.26 11.71 -17.09
CA GLU A 50 3.36 10.73 -17.11
C GLU A 50 4.40 11.00 -16.03
N SER A 51 4.71 12.27 -15.77
CA SER A 51 5.64 12.67 -14.71
C SER A 51 5.16 12.25 -13.32
N MET A 52 3.85 12.36 -13.07
CA MET A 52 3.25 11.93 -11.80
C MET A 52 3.30 10.41 -11.67
N VAL A 53 2.98 9.69 -12.73
CA VAL A 53 3.04 8.21 -12.74
C VAL A 53 4.47 7.74 -12.49
N ALA A 54 5.45 8.32 -13.17
CA ALA A 54 6.87 8.00 -12.98
C ALA A 54 7.32 8.28 -11.54
N TYR A 55 6.90 9.41 -10.98
CA TYR A 55 7.20 9.76 -9.59
C TYR A 55 6.62 8.76 -8.61
N LEU A 56 5.35 8.40 -8.77
CA LEU A 56 4.68 7.43 -7.90
C LEU A 56 5.32 6.04 -8.01
N ALA A 57 5.68 5.63 -9.22
CA ALA A 57 6.35 4.34 -9.45
C ALA A 57 7.72 4.31 -8.75
N ALA A 58 8.53 5.34 -8.94
CA ALA A 58 9.84 5.44 -8.31
C ALA A 58 9.74 5.48 -6.79
N ARG A 59 8.79 6.23 -6.25
CA ARG A 59 8.55 6.33 -4.81
C ARG A 59 8.10 4.98 -4.23
N THR A 60 7.18 4.30 -4.90
CA THR A 60 6.70 3.00 -4.47
C THR A 60 7.85 2.00 -4.37
N PHE A 61 8.66 1.92 -5.41
CA PHE A 61 9.80 1.01 -5.47
C PHE A 61 10.88 1.36 -4.43
N PHE A 62 11.15 2.64 -4.23
CA PHE A 62 12.09 3.12 -3.23
C PHE A 62 11.69 2.65 -1.82
N PHE A 63 10.43 2.86 -1.45
CA PHE A 63 9.97 2.46 -0.12
C PHE A 63 9.88 0.94 0.02
N ASP A 64 9.50 0.22 -1.03
CA ASP A 64 9.55 -1.23 -1.01
C ASP A 64 10.98 -1.72 -0.70
N ARG A 65 11.98 -1.17 -1.38
CA ARG A 65 13.38 -1.53 -1.15
C ARG A 65 13.84 -1.21 0.26
N ALA A 66 13.47 -0.04 0.76
CA ALA A 66 13.84 0.37 2.12
C ALA A 66 13.25 -0.58 3.17
N VAL A 67 11.98 -0.95 3.02
CA VAL A 67 11.30 -1.88 3.92
C VAL A 67 11.96 -3.26 3.84
N VAL A 68 12.13 -3.81 2.66
CA VAL A 68 12.74 -5.14 2.48
C VAL A 68 14.15 -5.17 3.05
N ALA A 69 14.96 -4.14 2.79
CA ALA A 69 16.30 -4.06 3.35
C ALA A 69 16.30 -4.01 4.89
N ALA A 70 15.35 -3.27 5.48
CA ALA A 70 15.21 -3.20 6.93
C ALA A 70 14.80 -4.55 7.52
N LEU A 71 13.86 -5.25 6.89
CA LEU A 71 13.44 -6.58 7.34
C LEU A 71 14.58 -7.59 7.22
N ASP A 72 15.39 -7.51 6.16
CA ASP A 72 16.55 -8.37 5.97
C ASP A 72 17.64 -8.13 7.03
N ARG A 73 17.69 -6.91 7.58
CA ARG A 73 18.60 -6.57 8.70
C ARG A 73 18.07 -6.97 10.07
N GLY A 74 16.89 -7.55 10.15
CA GLY A 74 16.31 -7.99 11.41
C GLY A 74 15.40 -6.99 12.12
N VAL A 75 14.91 -5.97 11.42
CA VAL A 75 13.89 -5.08 11.97
C VAL A 75 12.62 -5.87 12.24
N THR A 76 12.06 -5.73 13.44
CA THR A 76 10.89 -6.50 13.89
C THR A 76 9.64 -5.66 14.10
N GLN A 77 9.74 -4.34 13.93
CA GLN A 77 8.60 -3.44 14.05
C GLN A 77 8.63 -2.42 12.93
N VAL A 78 7.51 -2.28 12.24
CA VAL A 78 7.36 -1.32 11.14
C VAL A 78 6.15 -0.44 11.45
N VAL A 79 6.31 0.86 11.35
CA VAL A 79 5.22 1.83 11.50
C VAL A 79 5.02 2.54 10.16
N ILE A 80 3.79 2.54 9.67
CA ILE A 80 3.41 3.29 8.48
C ILE A 80 2.56 4.48 8.94
N ALA A 81 3.13 5.67 8.90
CA ALA A 81 2.42 6.91 9.21
C ALA A 81 1.59 7.34 7.99
N ALA A 82 0.39 7.83 8.23
CA ALA A 82 -0.55 8.20 7.18
C ALA A 82 -0.72 7.06 6.17
N ALA A 83 -1.00 5.87 6.71
CA ALA A 83 -0.93 4.61 5.96
C ALA A 83 -1.93 4.54 4.81
N GLY A 84 -3.08 5.22 4.92
CA GLY A 84 -4.12 5.16 3.90
C GLY A 84 -4.45 3.71 3.55
N TYR A 85 -4.35 3.39 2.28
CA TYR A 85 -4.61 2.04 1.76
C TYR A 85 -3.32 1.33 1.32
N ASP A 86 -2.20 1.71 1.93
CA ASP A 86 -0.91 1.03 1.73
C ASP A 86 -1.05 -0.45 2.12
N GLY A 87 -0.66 -1.34 1.24
CA GLY A 87 -0.77 -2.78 1.42
C GLY A 87 0.54 -3.47 1.81
N ARG A 88 1.59 -2.70 2.16
CA ARG A 88 2.90 -3.28 2.46
C ARG A 88 2.88 -4.22 3.66
N ALA A 89 2.01 -3.95 4.66
CA ALA A 89 1.87 -4.84 5.80
C ALA A 89 1.41 -6.25 5.39
N LEU A 90 0.61 -6.35 4.32
CA LEU A 90 0.24 -7.63 3.71
C LEU A 90 1.37 -8.17 2.84
N ARG A 91 1.83 -7.35 1.89
CA ARG A 91 2.82 -7.77 0.89
C ARG A 91 4.10 -8.29 1.53
N TYR A 92 4.57 -7.62 2.58
CA TYR A 92 5.83 -7.94 3.26
C TYR A 92 5.61 -8.49 4.67
N SER A 93 4.46 -9.07 4.95
CA SER A 93 4.22 -9.76 6.23
C SER A 93 5.25 -10.88 6.40
N LYS A 94 5.81 -10.97 7.60
CA LYS A 94 6.88 -11.91 7.91
C LYS A 94 6.74 -12.36 9.36
N PRO A 95 6.94 -13.66 9.65
CA PRO A 95 6.88 -14.13 11.03
C PRO A 95 7.85 -13.35 11.93
N GLY A 96 7.38 -12.93 13.09
CA GLY A 96 8.16 -12.15 14.06
C GLY A 96 8.20 -10.66 13.80
N VAL A 97 7.58 -10.17 12.73
CA VAL A 97 7.49 -8.73 12.43
C VAL A 97 6.10 -8.22 12.74
N ARG A 98 6.05 -7.11 13.48
CA ARG A 98 4.81 -6.41 13.79
C ARG A 98 4.67 -5.16 12.94
N TRP A 99 3.49 -4.96 12.38
CA TRP A 99 3.15 -3.82 11.55
C TRP A 99 2.13 -2.94 12.27
N PHE A 100 2.41 -1.64 12.29
CA PHE A 100 1.53 -0.65 12.90
C PHE A 100 1.19 0.41 11.85
N GLU A 101 -0.08 0.75 11.76
CA GLU A 101 -0.54 1.78 10.83
C GLU A 101 -1.20 2.91 11.60
N VAL A 102 -0.88 4.13 11.22
CA VAL A 102 -1.46 5.34 11.81
C VAL A 102 -2.18 6.11 10.73
N ASP A 103 -3.48 6.31 10.91
CA ASP A 103 -4.30 7.10 10.01
C ASP A 103 -5.60 7.51 10.72
N HIS A 104 -6.42 8.28 10.03
CA HIS A 104 -7.73 8.68 10.51
C HIS A 104 -8.61 7.44 10.77
N PRO A 105 -9.43 7.42 11.85
CA PRO A 105 -10.26 6.25 12.18
C PRO A 105 -11.17 5.78 11.05
N ASP A 106 -11.75 6.71 10.28
CA ASP A 106 -12.63 6.36 9.16
C ASP A 106 -11.88 5.64 8.04
N THR A 107 -10.67 6.09 7.73
CA THR A 107 -9.79 5.43 6.75
C THR A 107 -9.41 4.03 7.21
N GLN A 108 -9.06 3.88 8.48
CA GLN A 108 -8.73 2.57 9.05
C GLN A 108 -9.91 1.61 9.01
N ARG A 109 -11.10 2.10 9.33
CA ARG A 109 -12.32 1.29 9.29
C ARG A 109 -12.63 0.82 7.88
N TYR A 110 -12.60 1.72 6.93
CA TYR A 110 -12.82 1.41 5.51
C TYR A 110 -11.84 0.32 5.03
N LYS A 111 -10.57 0.47 5.39
CA LYS A 111 -9.52 -0.50 5.02
C LYS A 111 -9.79 -1.87 5.65
N ARG A 112 -10.10 -1.92 6.95
CA ARG A 112 -10.37 -3.19 7.65
C ARG A 112 -11.50 -3.97 7.02
N GLU A 113 -12.52 -3.31 6.55
CA GLU A 113 -13.67 -3.94 5.90
C GLU A 113 -13.29 -4.67 4.60
N ARG A 114 -12.13 -4.36 4.04
CA ARG A 114 -11.63 -4.91 2.78
C ARG A 114 -10.48 -5.90 2.94
N LEU A 115 -10.09 -6.16 4.17
CA LEU A 115 -9.02 -7.12 4.47
C LEU A 115 -9.52 -8.54 4.66
#